data_2f7fe8d4071dd00747a40cabb5007288
#
_entry.id   2f7fe8d4071dd00747a40cabb5007288
#
_cell.length_a   1.000
_cell.length_b   1.000
_cell.length_c   1.000
_cell.angle_alpha   90.00
_cell.angle_beta   90.00
_cell.angle_gamma   90.00
#
_symmetry.space_group_name_H-M   'P 1'
#
loop_
_entity.id
_entity.type
_entity.pdbx_description
1 polymer ?
#
loop_
_entity_poly.entity_id
_entity_poly.type
_entity_poly.pdbx_seq_one_letter_code
_entity_poly.pdbx_strand_id
1 'polypeptide(L)'
;MWMYLPLEYQVTYAPHARGGIVIDASETGLLIYSTEDIPIGTKLKVAVLFPIGYKLTNFEVFAEIIWKEFKMEQGEKGYQYGLKFIQILEEDYWKLKQLLSG
;
A
#
# COMPACT_ATOMS: atom_id res chain seq x y z
N MET A 1 0.03 -13.28 -1.73
CA MET A 1 0.67 -13.44 -0.39
C MET A 1 -0.02 -12.53 0.61
N TRP A 2 -0.57 -13.11 1.66
CA TRP A 2 -1.22 -12.35 2.73
C TRP A 2 -0.16 -11.84 3.69
N MET A 3 -0.28 -10.55 4.07
CA MET A 3 0.64 -9.91 4.98
C MET A 3 -0.08 -8.77 5.70
N TYR A 4 0.45 -8.34 6.82
CA TYR A 4 -0.11 -7.22 7.57
C TYR A 4 1.04 -6.26 7.87
N LEU A 5 1.51 -5.58 6.83
CA LEU A 5 2.64 -4.66 6.93
C LEU A 5 2.15 -3.23 7.02
N PRO A 6 2.81 -2.41 7.84
CA PRO A 6 2.48 -0.99 7.88
C PRO A 6 2.86 -0.29 6.58
N LEU A 7 2.06 0.68 6.20
CA LEU A 7 2.36 1.55 5.08
C LEU A 7 2.02 2.99 5.41
N GLU A 8 2.67 3.90 4.71
CA GLU A 8 2.28 5.30 4.66
C GLU A 8 1.92 5.64 3.23
N TYR A 9 0.92 6.48 3.05
CA TYR A 9 0.57 6.95 1.72
C TYR A 9 0.25 8.43 1.74
N GLN A 10 0.45 9.07 0.59
CA GLN A 10 0.10 10.46 0.36
C GLN A 10 -0.69 10.54 -0.93
N VAL A 11 -1.76 11.32 -0.91
CA VAL A 11 -2.44 11.70 -2.14
C VAL A 11 -1.51 12.67 -2.87
N THR A 12 -1.31 12.49 -4.18
CA THR A 12 -0.27 13.22 -4.91
C THR A 12 -0.41 14.74 -4.88
N TYR A 13 -1.62 15.24 -4.65
CA TYR A 13 -1.88 16.69 -4.55
C TYR A 13 -2.05 17.18 -3.10
N ALA A 14 -1.85 16.33 -2.10
CA ALA A 14 -2.02 16.69 -0.70
C ALA A 14 -0.83 16.16 0.11
N PRO A 15 -0.11 17.02 0.84
CA PRO A 15 1.18 16.65 1.42
C PRO A 15 1.11 15.84 2.72
N HIS A 16 -0.07 15.49 3.20
CA HIS A 16 -0.20 14.77 4.47
C HIS A 16 0.00 13.28 4.29
N ALA A 17 0.96 12.70 5.01
CA ALA A 17 1.14 11.27 5.08
C ALA A 17 0.06 10.65 5.97
N ARG A 18 -0.48 9.51 5.54
CA ARG A 18 -1.51 8.76 6.26
C ARG A 18 -1.09 7.32 6.40
N GLY A 19 -1.53 6.68 7.46
CA GLY A 19 -1.18 5.29 7.73
C GLY A 19 -2.22 4.31 7.21
N GLY A 20 -1.78 3.10 6.94
CA GLY A 20 -2.64 2.00 6.56
C GLY A 20 -1.91 0.68 6.72
N ILE A 21 -2.52 -0.39 6.25
CA ILE A 21 -1.98 -1.73 6.34
C ILE A 21 -2.03 -2.39 4.97
N VAL A 22 -0.92 -3.00 4.57
CA VAL A 22 -0.91 -3.87 3.38
C VAL A 22 -1.46 -5.22 3.79
N ILE A 23 -2.50 -5.67 3.10
CA ILE A 23 -3.12 -6.98 3.34
C ILE A 23 -2.52 -8.03 2.42
N ASP A 24 -2.27 -7.65 1.17
CA ASP A 24 -1.75 -8.54 0.15
C ASP A 24 -0.96 -7.75 -0.87
N ALA A 25 0.00 -8.39 -1.51
CA ALA A 25 0.84 -7.75 -2.50
C ALA A 25 1.15 -8.68 -3.67
N SER A 26 1.32 -8.08 -4.84
CA SER A 26 1.77 -8.75 -6.06
C SER A 26 2.77 -7.85 -6.78
N GLU A 27 3.29 -8.32 -7.90
CA GLU A 27 4.22 -7.52 -8.71
C GLU A 27 3.54 -6.31 -9.36
N THR A 28 2.21 -6.28 -9.43
CA THR A 28 1.47 -5.26 -10.16
C THR A 28 0.59 -4.38 -9.28
N GLY A 29 0.42 -4.73 -8.01
CA GLY A 29 -0.46 -3.97 -7.15
C GLY A 29 -0.47 -4.42 -5.71
N LEU A 30 -1.28 -3.71 -4.93
CA LEU A 30 -1.45 -3.96 -3.49
C LEU A 30 -2.92 -4.03 -3.14
N LEU A 31 -3.25 -4.83 -2.15
CA LEU A 31 -4.50 -4.74 -1.42
C LEU A 31 -4.19 -4.12 -0.08
N ILE A 32 -4.80 -2.99 0.22
CA ILE A 32 -4.55 -2.27 1.46
C ILE A 32 -5.84 -2.01 2.23
N TYR A 33 -5.69 -1.71 3.51
CA TYR A 33 -6.77 -1.25 4.37
C TYR A 33 -6.42 0.11 4.95
N SER A 34 -7.40 0.99 4.97
CA SER A 34 -7.28 2.31 5.59
C SER A 34 -8.63 2.74 6.14
N THR A 35 -8.62 3.56 7.18
CA THR A 35 -9.85 4.16 7.72
C THR A 35 -10.28 5.40 6.94
N GLU A 36 -9.43 5.89 6.03
CA GLU A 36 -9.75 7.05 5.20
C GLU A 36 -10.63 6.68 4.02
N ASP A 37 -11.59 7.54 3.73
CA ASP A 37 -12.47 7.39 2.57
C ASP A 37 -11.85 8.12 1.39
N ILE A 38 -11.29 7.36 0.44
CA ILE A 38 -10.54 7.91 -0.69
C ILE A 38 -11.25 7.50 -1.98
N PRO A 39 -11.54 8.44 -2.89
CA PRO A 39 -12.24 8.10 -4.14
C PRO A 39 -11.44 7.15 -5.04
N ILE A 40 -12.15 6.29 -5.75
CA ILE A 40 -11.57 5.47 -6.82
C ILE A 40 -10.97 6.38 -7.87
N GLY A 41 -9.81 6.02 -8.40
CA GLY A 41 -9.08 6.84 -9.37
C GLY A 41 -8.05 7.76 -8.75
N THR A 42 -8.04 7.90 -7.42
CA THR A 42 -7.04 8.71 -6.74
C THR A 42 -5.65 8.08 -6.90
N LYS A 43 -4.66 8.91 -7.18
CA LYS A 43 -3.27 8.51 -7.29
C LYS A 43 -2.55 8.76 -5.98
N LEU A 44 -1.80 7.77 -5.55
CA LEU A 44 -1.12 7.75 -4.26
C LEU A 44 0.36 7.50 -4.44
N LYS A 45 1.16 8.14 -3.59
CA LYS A 45 2.53 7.72 -3.34
C LYS A 45 2.50 6.85 -2.09
N VAL A 46 2.94 5.61 -2.19
CA VAL A 46 2.85 4.63 -1.12
C VAL A 46 4.25 4.17 -0.71
N ALA A 47 4.51 4.15 0.58
CA ALA A 47 5.73 3.58 1.15
C ALA A 47 5.34 2.41 2.05
N VAL A 48 5.83 1.22 1.73
CA VAL A 48 5.57 0.00 2.50
C VAL A 48 6.80 -0.33 3.32
N LEU A 49 6.60 -0.52 4.63
CA LEU A 49 7.68 -0.86 5.56
C LEU A 49 7.72 -2.36 5.77
N PHE A 50 8.90 -2.95 5.66
CA PHE A 50 9.06 -4.40 5.87
C PHE A 50 10.48 -4.73 6.30
N PRO A 51 10.67 -5.84 7.04
CA PRO A 51 12.00 -6.23 7.46
C PRO A 51 12.74 -7.03 6.39
N ILE A 52 14.03 -6.77 6.25
CA ILE A 52 14.96 -7.64 5.54
C ILE A 52 16.04 -8.01 6.57
N GLY A 53 16.05 -9.28 7.00
CA GLY A 53 16.93 -9.69 8.10
C GLY A 53 16.62 -8.91 9.37
N TYR A 54 17.62 -8.24 9.91
CA TYR A 54 17.48 -7.42 11.12
C TYR A 54 17.26 -5.94 10.84
N LYS A 55 17.10 -5.56 9.57
CA LYS A 55 16.91 -4.16 9.19
C LYS A 55 15.49 -3.92 8.73
N LEU A 56 14.94 -2.79 9.14
CA LEU A 56 13.68 -2.30 8.60
C LEU A 56 13.99 -1.51 7.35
N THR A 57 13.30 -1.82 6.27
CA THR A 57 13.44 -1.12 5.00
C THR A 57 12.07 -0.73 4.47
N ASN A 58 12.05 -0.01 3.37
CA ASN A 58 10.81 0.32 2.69
C ASN A 58 10.99 0.26 1.18
N PHE A 59 9.89 0.11 0.46
CA PHE A 59 9.85 0.44 -0.95
C PHE A 59 8.75 1.46 -1.19
N GLU A 60 8.95 2.30 -2.21
CA GLU A 60 8.00 3.33 -2.61
C GLU A 60 7.46 3.03 -3.99
N VAL A 61 6.19 3.35 -4.19
CA VAL A 61 5.52 3.11 -5.46
C VAL A 61 4.45 4.19 -5.67
N PHE A 62 4.24 4.57 -6.93
CA PHE A 62 3.08 5.37 -7.31
C PHE A 62 2.00 4.42 -7.80
N ALA A 63 0.81 4.58 -7.27
CA ALA A 63 -0.30 3.67 -7.54
C ALA A 63 -1.61 4.43 -7.69
N GLU A 64 -2.57 3.78 -8.31
CA GLU A 64 -3.91 4.30 -8.49
C GLU A 64 -4.90 3.37 -7.83
N ILE A 65 -5.88 3.93 -7.11
CA ILE A 65 -6.98 3.16 -6.55
C ILE A 65 -7.91 2.72 -7.69
N ILE A 66 -8.03 1.41 -7.90
CA ILE A 66 -8.85 0.86 -8.96
C ILE A 66 -10.15 0.24 -8.45
N TRP A 67 -10.23 -0.10 -7.17
CA TRP A 67 -11.49 -0.49 -6.55
C TRP A 67 -11.45 -0.23 -5.05
N LYS A 68 -12.63 -0.28 -4.42
CA LYS A 68 -12.82 0.10 -3.03
C LYS A 68 -13.98 -0.70 -2.47
N GLU A 69 -13.82 -1.20 -1.25
CA GLU A 69 -14.86 -1.93 -0.55
C GLU A 69 -14.95 -1.44 0.89
N PHE A 70 -16.16 -1.08 1.32
CA PHE A 70 -16.41 -0.72 2.71
C PHE A 70 -16.29 -1.97 3.58
N LYS A 71 -15.59 -1.83 4.70
CA LYS A 71 -15.44 -2.88 5.70
C LYS A 71 -15.75 -2.33 7.08
N MET A 72 -16.44 -3.12 7.89
CA MET A 72 -16.62 -2.81 9.30
C MET A 72 -16.06 -3.97 10.09
N GLU A 73 -14.98 -3.73 10.84
CA GLU A 73 -14.35 -4.72 11.69
C GLU A 73 -14.34 -4.24 13.13
N GLN A 74 -14.87 -5.07 14.04
CA GLN A 74 -14.90 -4.77 15.47
C GLN A 74 -15.48 -3.39 15.79
N GLY A 75 -16.49 -2.98 15.03
CA GLY A 75 -17.15 -1.68 15.23
C GLY A 75 -16.44 -0.50 14.59
N GLU A 76 -15.28 -0.69 13.98
CA GLU A 76 -14.59 0.36 13.25
C GLU A 76 -14.92 0.34 11.77
N LYS A 77 -15.17 1.53 11.23
CA LYS A 77 -15.38 1.72 9.81
C LYS A 77 -14.07 1.88 9.10
N GLY A 78 -13.91 1.17 8.00
CA GLY A 78 -12.73 1.27 7.17
C GLY A 78 -13.01 0.81 5.77
N TYR A 79 -11.96 0.80 4.95
CA TYR A 79 -12.08 0.46 3.54
C TYR A 79 -10.90 -0.40 3.12
N GLN A 80 -11.18 -1.37 2.26
CA GLN A 80 -10.14 -2.06 1.52
C GLN A 80 -10.03 -1.40 0.15
N TYR A 81 -8.80 -1.25 -0.32
CA TYR A 81 -8.51 -0.64 -1.61
C TYR A 81 -7.63 -1.56 -2.43
N GLY A 82 -8.01 -1.77 -3.69
CA GLY A 82 -7.12 -2.36 -4.67
C GLY A 82 -6.32 -1.27 -5.35
N LEU A 83 -5.01 -1.38 -5.29
CA LEU A 83 -4.09 -0.42 -5.89
C LEU A 83 -3.37 -1.06 -7.07
N LYS A 84 -3.34 -0.36 -8.19
CA LYS A 84 -2.56 -0.75 -9.35
C LYS A 84 -1.33 0.14 -9.43
N PHE A 85 -0.16 -0.45 -9.58
CA PHE A 85 1.08 0.31 -9.72
C PHE A 85 1.08 1.08 -11.04
N ILE A 86 1.41 2.37 -10.95
CA ILE A 86 1.60 3.23 -12.12
C ILE A 86 3.09 3.31 -12.44
N GLN A 87 3.91 3.49 -11.43
CA GLN A 87 5.34 3.65 -11.58
C GLN A 87 6.05 3.16 -10.32
N ILE A 88 7.11 2.38 -10.53
CA ILE A 88 7.99 1.96 -9.45
C ILE A 88 9.42 2.07 -9.98
N LEU A 89 10.33 2.62 -9.18
CA LEU A 89 11.73 2.70 -9.53
C LEU A 89 12.36 1.30 -9.44
N GLU A 90 13.40 1.07 -10.24
CA GLU A 90 14.06 -0.23 -10.30
C GLU A 90 14.52 -0.72 -8.93
N GLU A 91 15.12 0.17 -8.15
CA GLU A 91 15.55 -0.13 -6.79
C GLU A 91 14.40 -0.61 -5.91
N ASP A 92 13.27 0.08 -5.97
CA ASP A 92 12.07 -0.29 -5.20
C ASP A 92 11.44 -1.57 -5.73
N TYR A 93 11.49 -1.79 -7.03
CA TYR A 93 11.00 -3.02 -7.62
C TYR A 93 11.75 -4.24 -7.08
N TRP A 94 13.08 -4.15 -6.93
CA TRP A 94 13.85 -5.26 -6.37
C TRP A 94 13.51 -5.51 -4.91
N LYS A 95 13.23 -4.46 -4.14
CA LYS A 95 12.76 -4.60 -2.75
C LYS A 95 11.41 -5.30 -2.70
N LEU A 96 10.50 -4.94 -3.59
CA LEU A 96 9.20 -5.61 -3.71
C LEU A 96 9.39 -7.09 -4.04
N LYS A 97 10.27 -7.42 -4.97
CA LYS A 97 10.57 -8.81 -5.33
C LYS A 97 11.10 -9.59 -4.13
N GLN A 98 11.94 -9.00 -3.32
CA GLN A 98 12.43 -9.64 -2.09
C GLN A 98 11.29 -9.91 -1.11
N LEU A 99 10.39 -8.95 -0.95
CA LEU A 99 9.22 -9.12 -0.09
C LEU A 99 8.36 -10.29 -0.57
N LEU A 100 8.10 -10.38 -1.87
CA LEU A 100 7.25 -11.41 -2.44
C LEU A 100 7.89 -12.81 -2.41
N SER A 101 9.20 -12.89 -2.46
CA SER A 101 9.92 -14.17 -2.47
C SER A 101 10.23 -14.71 -1.07
N GLY A 102 10.11 -13.86 -0.09
CA GLY A 102 10.42 -14.24 1.28
C GLY A 102 9.23 -14.58 2.08
#